data_3c3b224330491f22188489a81cab2d1f
#
_entry.id   3c3b224330491f22188489a81cab2d1f
#
_cell.length_a   1.000
_cell.length_b   1.000
_cell.length_c   1.000
_cell.angle_alpha   90.00
_cell.angle_beta   90.00
_cell.angle_gamma   90.00
#
_symmetry.space_group_name_H-M   'P 1'
#
loop_
_entity.id
_entity.type
_entity.pdbx_description
1 polymer ?
#
loop_
_entity_poly.entity_id
_entity_poly.type
_entity_poly.pdbx_seq_one_letter_code
_entity_poly.pdbx_strand_id
1 'polypeptide(L)'
;MQVKLEDLGGKSIAIDAYNALYQFLAIIRQPDGTPLKDNTGKVTSHLSGLLYRTSNLVEMGIKPIYVFDGIPPVLKAAEIQRRREVKVEAATRYEKAIAKGDIVKARVYAQAATSMKDYMEDDSKKLLGLMGLPSVQAPSEGEAQAAHMTRQGNADYCASQDYDSLLFGAPMLLRNVTISGRRKLPSKNVYVDIVPEVIELAKVLKEWVITYEQLIDVGILIGTDFNPDGIKGLGPKTALKLIKEHGTLEKVLPHIKNAEFPHPPESIREIFLHPKVTDDYKLEWKAPNVEGIVDFLCLQRDFSEDRVRKALEKMQLGSEKQKGKTTLEKWFG
;
A
#
# COMPACT_ATOMS: atom_id res chain seq x y z
N MET A 1 -8.77 14.68 3.88
CA MET A 1 -8.26 16.04 3.52
C MET A 1 -7.16 15.88 2.48
N GLN A 2 -7.25 16.60 1.35
CA GLN A 2 -6.17 16.58 0.35
C GLN A 2 -4.95 17.34 0.87
N VAL A 3 -3.76 16.83 0.60
CA VAL A 3 -2.47 17.43 1.00
C VAL A 3 -1.50 17.40 -0.17
N LYS A 4 -0.48 18.27 -0.14
CA LYS A 4 0.63 18.18 -1.09
C LYS A 4 1.75 17.35 -0.46
N LEU A 5 2.49 16.60 -1.27
CA LEU A 5 3.62 15.82 -0.76
C LEU A 5 4.71 16.70 -0.14
N GLU A 6 4.89 17.90 -0.67
CA GLU A 6 5.86 18.89 -0.15
C GLU A 6 5.55 19.30 1.30
N ASP A 7 4.26 19.31 1.69
CA ASP A 7 3.82 19.66 3.05
C ASP A 7 4.16 18.55 4.07
N LEU A 8 4.53 17.35 3.59
CA LEU A 8 4.93 16.20 4.40
C LEU A 8 6.45 16.13 4.64
N GLY A 9 7.20 17.15 4.25
CA GLY A 9 8.65 17.21 4.46
C GLY A 9 9.01 17.11 5.95
N GLY A 10 9.95 16.22 6.28
CA GLY A 10 10.34 15.88 7.65
C GLY A 10 9.55 14.74 8.29
N LYS A 11 8.40 14.37 7.71
CA LYS A 11 7.51 13.33 8.23
C LYS A 11 7.99 11.93 7.86
N SER A 12 7.80 11.00 8.80
CA SER A 12 8.02 9.56 8.62
C SER A 12 6.72 8.88 8.18
N ILE A 13 6.82 8.03 7.15
CA ILE A 13 5.66 7.38 6.56
C ILE A 13 5.91 5.88 6.49
N ALA A 14 5.12 5.09 7.23
CA ALA A 14 5.10 3.63 7.16
C ALA A 14 4.25 3.22 5.94
N ILE A 15 4.91 2.74 4.89
CA ILE A 15 4.30 2.39 3.60
C ILE A 15 4.12 0.89 3.54
N ASP A 16 2.90 0.43 3.30
CA ASP A 16 2.64 -0.96 2.93
C ASP A 16 3.43 -1.30 1.66
N ALA A 17 4.44 -2.15 1.82
CA ALA A 17 5.35 -2.51 0.74
C ALA A 17 4.64 -3.29 -0.36
N TYR A 18 3.78 -4.26 0.00
CA TYR A 18 3.08 -5.07 -0.99
C TYR A 18 2.09 -4.24 -1.80
N ASN A 19 1.31 -3.37 -1.15
CA ASN A 19 0.42 -2.45 -1.83
C ASN A 19 1.18 -1.56 -2.82
N ALA A 20 2.30 -0.97 -2.41
CA ALA A 20 3.14 -0.14 -3.27
C ALA A 20 3.73 -0.93 -4.46
N LEU A 21 4.31 -2.12 -4.20
CA LEU A 21 4.92 -2.95 -5.24
C LEU A 21 3.90 -3.47 -6.26
N TYR A 22 2.70 -3.88 -5.81
CA TYR A 22 1.61 -4.25 -6.72
C TYR A 22 1.19 -3.07 -7.61
N GLN A 23 1.12 -1.86 -7.07
CA GLN A 23 0.84 -0.66 -7.86
C GLN A 23 1.91 -0.40 -8.91
N PHE A 24 3.20 -0.54 -8.56
CA PHE A 24 4.29 -0.38 -9.51
C PHE A 24 4.23 -1.41 -10.63
N LEU A 25 3.99 -2.67 -10.28
CA LEU A 25 3.81 -3.76 -11.26
C LEU A 25 2.59 -3.55 -12.17
N ALA A 26 1.53 -2.93 -11.67
CA ALA A 26 0.32 -2.67 -12.46
C ALA A 26 0.47 -1.47 -13.40
N ILE A 27 1.22 -0.43 -12.98
CA ILE A 27 1.30 0.85 -13.69
C ILE A 27 2.53 0.92 -14.60
N ILE A 28 3.70 0.44 -14.13
CA ILE A 28 4.98 0.56 -14.84
C ILE A 28 5.12 -0.59 -15.83
N ARG A 29 4.68 -0.33 -17.07
CA ARG A 29 4.60 -1.32 -18.14
C ARG A 29 5.02 -0.71 -19.47
N GLN A 30 5.38 -1.58 -20.39
CA GLN A 30 5.59 -1.21 -21.79
C GLN A 30 4.26 -0.81 -22.48
N PRO A 31 4.29 -0.16 -23.63
CA PRO A 31 3.07 0.26 -24.33
C PRO A 31 2.13 -0.90 -24.70
N ASP A 32 2.66 -2.10 -24.92
CA ASP A 32 1.91 -3.33 -25.18
C ASP A 32 1.26 -3.96 -23.94
N GLY A 33 1.52 -3.38 -22.75
CA GLY A 33 1.01 -3.88 -21.46
C GLY A 33 1.91 -4.90 -20.77
N THR A 34 3.04 -5.30 -21.37
CA THR A 34 4.01 -6.19 -20.70
C THR A 34 4.77 -5.45 -19.61
N PRO A 35 5.15 -6.12 -18.50
CA PRO A 35 6.01 -5.50 -17.49
C PRO A 35 7.42 -5.25 -18.04
N LEU A 36 8.14 -4.29 -17.46
CA LEU A 36 9.55 -4.11 -17.72
C LEU A 36 10.32 -5.35 -17.26
N LYS A 37 11.32 -5.75 -18.04
CA LYS A 37 12.16 -6.92 -17.76
C LYS A 37 13.61 -6.60 -18.03
N ASP A 38 14.50 -7.30 -17.32
CA ASP A 38 15.92 -7.36 -17.67
C ASP A 38 16.19 -8.36 -18.83
N ASN A 39 17.45 -8.44 -19.28
CA ASN A 39 17.90 -9.33 -20.36
C ASN A 39 17.74 -10.83 -20.02
N THR A 40 17.59 -11.17 -18.75
CA THR A 40 17.32 -12.55 -18.29
C THR A 40 15.83 -12.88 -18.28
N GLY A 41 14.96 -11.89 -18.55
CA GLY A 41 13.51 -12.02 -18.53
C GLY A 41 12.86 -11.81 -17.17
N LYS A 42 13.62 -11.47 -16.12
CA LYS A 42 13.06 -11.12 -14.82
C LYS A 42 12.36 -9.77 -14.86
N VAL A 43 11.18 -9.69 -14.26
CA VAL A 43 10.42 -8.44 -14.18
C VAL A 43 11.12 -7.44 -13.27
N THR A 44 11.26 -6.19 -13.73
CA THR A 44 11.97 -5.11 -13.04
C THR A 44 11.07 -3.89 -12.76
N SER A 45 9.79 -3.92 -13.14
CA SER A 45 8.84 -2.82 -12.93
C SER A 45 8.74 -2.39 -11.47
N HIS A 46 8.78 -3.34 -10.51
CA HIS A 46 8.76 -3.08 -9.08
C HIS A 46 9.99 -2.29 -8.63
N LEU A 47 11.18 -2.65 -9.09
CA LEU A 47 12.44 -1.94 -8.80
C LEU A 47 12.43 -0.53 -9.38
N SER A 48 11.90 -0.39 -10.62
CA SER A 48 11.75 0.91 -11.26
C SER A 48 10.84 1.84 -10.43
N GLY A 49 9.67 1.33 -10.01
CA GLY A 49 8.78 2.08 -9.14
C GLY A 49 9.42 2.43 -7.81
N LEU A 50 10.03 1.44 -7.16
CA LEU A 50 10.66 1.59 -5.87
C LEU A 50 11.77 2.66 -5.92
N LEU A 51 12.71 2.60 -6.87
CA LEU A 51 13.76 3.58 -7.01
C LEU A 51 13.20 4.99 -7.25
N TYR A 52 12.47 5.19 -8.35
CA TYR A 52 12.11 6.54 -8.78
C TYR A 52 11.05 7.21 -7.90
N ARG A 53 10.05 6.44 -7.40
CA ARG A 53 9.04 7.02 -6.51
C ARG A 53 9.61 7.35 -5.14
N THR A 54 10.42 6.44 -4.60
CA THR A 54 11.05 6.66 -3.29
C THR A 54 12.06 7.80 -3.34
N SER A 55 12.85 7.91 -4.43
CA SER A 55 13.77 9.03 -4.61
C SER A 55 13.04 10.38 -4.61
N ASN A 56 11.87 10.46 -5.25
CA ASN A 56 11.06 11.67 -5.23
C ASN A 56 10.50 11.98 -3.82
N LEU A 57 10.07 10.97 -3.05
CA LEU A 57 9.62 11.18 -1.67
C LEU A 57 10.77 11.73 -0.79
N VAL A 58 11.95 11.13 -0.92
CA VAL A 58 13.13 11.57 -0.15
C VAL A 58 13.59 12.97 -0.59
N GLU A 59 13.52 13.31 -1.89
CA GLU A 59 13.80 14.67 -2.41
C GLU A 59 12.92 15.74 -1.75
N MET A 60 11.65 15.40 -1.45
CA MET A 60 10.69 16.25 -0.74
C MET A 60 10.94 16.29 0.78
N GLY A 61 11.92 15.54 1.27
CA GLY A 61 12.25 15.44 2.68
C GLY A 61 11.40 14.46 3.47
N ILE A 62 10.61 13.60 2.82
CA ILE A 62 9.84 12.55 3.45
C ILE A 62 10.78 11.42 3.88
N LYS A 63 10.48 10.78 5.02
CA LYS A 63 11.21 9.64 5.57
C LYS A 63 10.40 8.35 5.40
N PRO A 64 10.50 7.65 4.25
CA PRO A 64 9.76 6.43 4.01
C PRO A 64 10.31 5.27 4.84
N ILE A 65 9.39 4.41 5.31
CA ILE A 65 9.64 3.12 5.95
C ILE A 65 8.79 2.11 5.18
N TYR A 66 9.39 1.07 4.62
CA TYR A 66 8.63 0.05 3.92
C TYR A 66 8.33 -1.14 4.83
N VAL A 67 7.04 -1.48 4.97
CA VAL A 67 6.58 -2.56 5.85
C VAL A 67 6.13 -3.72 4.98
N PHE A 68 6.82 -4.85 5.10
CA PHE A 68 6.55 -6.09 4.35
C PHE A 68 5.66 -7.01 5.16
N ASP A 69 4.71 -7.68 4.48
CA ASP A 69 3.84 -8.69 5.08
C ASP A 69 4.65 -9.89 5.56
N GLY A 70 4.17 -10.50 6.65
CA GLY A 70 4.63 -11.77 7.14
C GLY A 70 3.69 -12.92 6.78
N ILE A 71 3.41 -13.78 7.76
CA ILE A 71 2.52 -14.92 7.59
C ILE A 71 1.06 -14.43 7.70
N PRO A 72 0.26 -14.54 6.63
CA PRO A 72 -1.12 -14.09 6.68
C PRO A 72 -1.95 -14.89 7.69
N PRO A 73 -2.98 -14.27 8.31
CA PRO A 73 -3.91 -14.98 9.17
C PRO A 73 -4.63 -16.10 8.42
N VAL A 74 -4.92 -17.21 9.14
CA VAL A 74 -5.61 -18.37 8.53
C VAL A 74 -6.94 -17.99 7.91
N LEU A 75 -7.66 -17.03 8.52
CA LEU A 75 -8.95 -16.54 8.03
C LEU A 75 -8.85 -15.88 6.63
N LYS A 76 -7.67 -15.43 6.21
CA LYS A 76 -7.45 -14.84 4.88
C LYS A 76 -7.21 -15.87 3.77
N ALA A 77 -7.08 -17.15 4.10
CA ALA A 77 -6.70 -18.21 3.14
C ALA A 77 -7.67 -18.29 1.94
N ALA A 78 -8.99 -18.20 2.20
CA ALA A 78 -10.01 -18.23 1.14
C ALA A 78 -9.87 -17.05 0.17
N GLU A 79 -9.62 -15.84 0.67
CA GLU A 79 -9.42 -14.65 -0.15
C GLU A 79 -8.13 -14.72 -0.95
N ILE A 80 -7.04 -15.21 -0.37
CA ILE A 80 -5.77 -15.44 -1.08
C ILE A 80 -6.00 -16.41 -2.25
N GLN A 81 -6.74 -17.50 -2.02
CA GLN A 81 -7.07 -18.46 -3.07
C GLN A 81 -7.94 -17.84 -4.16
N ARG A 82 -8.99 -17.10 -3.79
CA ARG A 82 -9.84 -16.37 -4.73
C ARG A 82 -9.05 -15.39 -5.59
N ARG A 83 -8.17 -14.58 -4.98
CA ARG A 83 -7.29 -13.66 -5.71
C ARG A 83 -6.36 -14.39 -6.67
N ARG A 84 -5.86 -15.57 -6.29
CA ARG A 84 -5.05 -16.40 -7.16
C ARG A 84 -5.81 -16.89 -8.38
N GLU A 85 -7.03 -17.36 -8.20
CA GLU A 85 -7.90 -17.83 -9.30
C GLU A 85 -8.23 -16.71 -10.29
N VAL A 86 -8.60 -15.52 -9.79
CA VAL A 86 -8.84 -14.33 -10.62
C VAL A 86 -7.60 -13.96 -11.45
N LYS A 87 -6.39 -14.03 -10.87
CA LYS A 87 -5.15 -13.75 -11.58
C LYS A 87 -4.86 -14.79 -12.67
N VAL A 88 -5.11 -16.08 -12.41
CA VAL A 88 -4.95 -17.15 -13.40
C VAL A 88 -5.94 -16.97 -14.57
N GLU A 89 -7.20 -16.68 -14.26
CA GLU A 89 -8.19 -16.40 -15.31
C GLU A 89 -7.81 -15.17 -16.14
N ALA A 90 -7.35 -14.11 -15.50
CA ALA A 90 -6.88 -12.91 -16.18
C ALA A 90 -5.68 -13.20 -17.09
N ALA A 91 -4.73 -14.05 -16.68
CA ALA A 91 -3.62 -14.49 -17.51
C ALA A 91 -4.09 -15.24 -18.77
N THR A 92 -5.03 -16.16 -18.63
CA THR A 92 -5.64 -16.87 -19.77
C THR A 92 -6.36 -15.91 -20.73
N ARG A 93 -7.08 -14.92 -20.20
CA ARG A 93 -7.75 -13.89 -21.01
C ARG A 93 -6.74 -12.98 -21.72
N TYR A 94 -5.61 -12.69 -21.09
CA TYR A 94 -4.51 -11.95 -21.71
C TYR A 94 -3.95 -12.67 -22.95
N GLU A 95 -3.62 -13.96 -22.82
CA GLU A 95 -3.11 -14.77 -23.96
C GLU A 95 -4.10 -14.78 -25.14
N LYS A 96 -5.40 -14.96 -24.84
CA LYS A 96 -6.46 -14.92 -25.86
C LYS A 96 -6.60 -13.53 -26.52
N ALA A 97 -6.40 -12.45 -25.78
CA ALA A 97 -6.45 -11.09 -26.32
C ALA A 97 -5.26 -10.79 -27.22
N ILE A 98 -4.04 -11.22 -26.83
CA ILE A 98 -2.83 -11.13 -27.67
C ILE A 98 -3.01 -11.91 -28.96
N ALA A 99 -3.47 -13.17 -28.90
CA ALA A 99 -3.71 -13.99 -30.07
C ALA A 99 -4.71 -13.39 -31.08
N LYS A 100 -5.65 -12.55 -30.59
CA LYS A 100 -6.62 -11.82 -31.40
C LYS A 100 -6.17 -10.43 -31.85
N GLY A 101 -4.97 -9.97 -31.46
CA GLY A 101 -4.46 -8.62 -31.73
C GLY A 101 -5.20 -7.50 -30.96
N ASP A 102 -6.01 -7.83 -29.95
CA ASP A 102 -6.75 -6.84 -29.15
C ASP A 102 -5.84 -6.29 -28.02
N ILE A 103 -4.96 -5.39 -28.39
CA ILE A 103 -3.96 -4.79 -27.48
C ILE A 103 -4.62 -4.07 -26.30
N VAL A 104 -5.81 -3.47 -26.50
CA VAL A 104 -6.51 -2.73 -25.43
C VAL A 104 -6.96 -3.68 -24.33
N LYS A 105 -7.63 -4.79 -24.70
CA LYS A 105 -8.02 -5.81 -23.73
C LYS A 105 -6.83 -6.56 -23.17
N ALA A 106 -5.81 -6.87 -23.96
CA ALA A 106 -4.59 -7.48 -23.50
C ALA A 106 -3.96 -6.67 -22.35
N ARG A 107 -3.88 -5.35 -22.51
CA ARG A 107 -3.36 -4.46 -21.45
C ARG A 107 -4.17 -4.52 -20.15
N VAL A 108 -5.50 -4.53 -20.24
CA VAL A 108 -6.38 -4.64 -19.06
C VAL A 108 -6.16 -5.98 -18.35
N TYR A 109 -6.13 -7.08 -19.09
CA TYR A 109 -5.92 -8.41 -18.51
C TYR A 109 -4.51 -8.61 -17.98
N ALA A 110 -3.49 -8.02 -18.62
CA ALA A 110 -2.12 -8.03 -18.11
C ALA A 110 -2.01 -7.36 -16.73
N GLN A 111 -2.73 -6.26 -16.52
CA GLN A 111 -2.79 -5.61 -15.19
C GLN A 111 -3.48 -6.50 -14.15
N ALA A 112 -4.62 -7.11 -14.50
CA ALA A 112 -5.36 -8.00 -13.60
C ALA A 112 -4.60 -9.30 -13.28
N ALA A 113 -3.78 -9.79 -14.21
CA ALA A 113 -2.92 -10.97 -14.03
C ALA A 113 -1.64 -10.69 -13.22
N THR A 114 -1.43 -9.46 -12.77
CA THR A 114 -0.22 -9.07 -12.02
C THR A 114 -0.04 -9.92 -10.77
N SER A 115 1.12 -10.56 -10.64
CA SER A 115 1.47 -11.35 -9.45
C SER A 115 2.87 -10.98 -8.98
N MET A 116 3.05 -10.94 -7.66
CA MET A 116 4.36 -10.86 -7.04
C MET A 116 5.07 -12.21 -7.16
N LYS A 117 6.36 -12.22 -7.40
CA LYS A 117 7.23 -13.37 -7.35
C LYS A 117 8.15 -13.25 -6.13
N ASP A 118 8.57 -14.36 -5.55
CA ASP A 118 9.36 -14.35 -4.30
C ASP A 118 10.62 -13.49 -4.42
N TYR A 119 11.36 -13.58 -5.53
CA TYR A 119 12.54 -12.77 -5.76
C TYR A 119 12.29 -11.25 -5.77
N MET A 120 11.05 -10.82 -6.02
CA MET A 120 10.73 -9.39 -6.07
C MET A 120 10.74 -8.75 -4.67
N GLU A 121 10.36 -9.50 -3.65
CA GLU A 121 10.46 -9.06 -2.26
C GLU A 121 11.93 -8.93 -1.86
N ASP A 122 12.76 -9.97 -2.12
CA ASP A 122 14.19 -9.97 -1.81
C ASP A 122 14.91 -8.84 -2.55
N ASP A 123 14.66 -8.67 -3.84
CA ASP A 123 15.21 -7.60 -4.66
C ASP A 123 14.78 -6.21 -4.12
N SER A 124 13.54 -6.06 -3.66
CA SER A 124 13.03 -4.81 -3.07
C SER A 124 13.71 -4.49 -1.74
N LYS A 125 13.83 -5.46 -0.84
CA LYS A 125 14.53 -5.29 0.44
C LYS A 125 16.01 -4.97 0.22
N LYS A 126 16.66 -5.65 -0.73
CA LYS A 126 18.05 -5.36 -1.11
C LYS A 126 18.19 -3.93 -1.61
N LEU A 127 17.31 -3.48 -2.52
CA LEU A 127 17.35 -2.11 -3.04
C LEU A 127 17.12 -1.07 -1.92
N LEU A 128 16.12 -1.26 -1.06
CA LEU A 128 15.86 -0.37 0.07
C LEU A 128 17.07 -0.26 1.02
N GLY A 129 17.69 -1.40 1.34
CA GLY A 129 18.92 -1.42 2.15
C GLY A 129 20.06 -0.64 1.50
N LEU A 130 20.26 -0.80 0.19
CA LEU A 130 21.26 -0.03 -0.58
C LEU A 130 20.89 1.47 -0.66
N MET A 131 19.59 1.81 -0.72
CA MET A 131 19.11 3.19 -0.66
C MET A 131 19.23 3.80 0.75
N GLY A 132 19.64 3.03 1.76
CA GLY A 132 19.77 3.48 3.14
C GLY A 132 18.42 3.71 3.83
N LEU A 133 17.36 3.03 3.40
CA LEU A 133 16.01 3.20 3.91
C LEU A 133 15.60 2.00 4.78
N PRO A 134 14.93 2.24 5.92
CA PRO A 134 14.47 1.16 6.77
C PRO A 134 13.36 0.36 6.11
N SER A 135 13.45 -0.95 6.25
CA SER A 135 12.37 -1.90 5.96
C SER A 135 12.03 -2.72 7.20
N VAL A 136 10.75 -2.93 7.43
CA VAL A 136 10.23 -3.68 8.58
C VAL A 136 9.53 -4.93 8.08
N GLN A 137 9.84 -6.08 8.68
CA GLN A 137 9.14 -7.31 8.44
C GLN A 137 8.03 -7.45 9.46
N ALA A 138 6.78 -7.37 9.03
CA ALA A 138 5.64 -7.66 9.89
C ALA A 138 5.59 -9.15 10.25
N PRO A 139 5.14 -9.53 11.44
CA PRO A 139 4.88 -10.93 11.74
C PRO A 139 3.65 -11.48 11.01
N SER A 140 2.73 -10.58 10.60
CA SER A 140 1.51 -10.90 9.85
C SER A 140 1.24 -9.83 8.79
N GLU A 141 0.12 -9.10 8.88
CA GLU A 141 -0.28 -8.08 7.89
C GLU A 141 0.59 -6.81 8.00
N GLY A 142 1.17 -6.37 6.89
CA GLY A 142 1.97 -5.14 6.82
C GLY A 142 1.18 -3.89 7.18
N GLU A 143 -0.10 -3.82 6.78
CA GLU A 143 -1.00 -2.73 7.15
C GLU A 143 -1.21 -2.64 8.67
N ALA A 144 -1.39 -3.78 9.34
CA ALA A 144 -1.51 -3.84 10.79
C ALA A 144 -0.24 -3.35 11.48
N GLN A 145 0.93 -3.76 10.98
CA GLN A 145 2.23 -3.31 11.48
C GLN A 145 2.44 -1.80 11.24
N ALA A 146 2.11 -1.29 10.06
CA ALA A 146 2.20 0.13 9.74
C ALA A 146 1.26 0.99 10.62
N ALA A 147 0.04 0.49 10.85
CA ALA A 147 -0.92 1.11 11.78
C ALA A 147 -0.38 1.12 13.21
N HIS A 148 0.20 0.00 13.68
CA HIS A 148 0.82 -0.11 14.99
C HIS A 148 1.97 0.90 15.16
N MET A 149 2.89 0.98 14.20
CA MET A 149 4.00 1.93 14.21
C MET A 149 3.52 3.38 14.30
N THR A 150 2.41 3.70 13.63
CA THR A 150 1.82 5.04 13.66
C THR A 150 1.16 5.32 15.01
N ARG A 151 0.49 4.34 15.63
CA ARG A 151 -0.06 4.46 16.99
C ARG A 151 1.02 4.67 18.05
N GLN A 152 2.17 4.01 17.90
CA GLN A 152 3.30 4.13 18.82
C GLN A 152 4.12 5.43 18.59
N GLY A 153 3.79 6.23 17.57
CA GLY A 153 4.55 7.45 17.23
C GLY A 153 5.89 7.17 16.54
N ASN A 154 6.15 5.93 16.09
CA ASN A 154 7.36 5.55 15.35
C ASN A 154 7.26 5.93 13.86
N ALA A 155 6.05 6.23 13.38
CA ALA A 155 5.78 6.85 12.10
C ALA A 155 4.68 7.92 12.26
N ASP A 156 4.75 9.00 11.46
CA ASP A 156 3.71 10.04 11.47
C ASP A 156 2.45 9.60 10.73
N TYR A 157 2.61 8.79 9.67
CA TYR A 157 1.52 8.31 8.82
C TYR A 157 1.67 6.83 8.49
N CYS A 158 0.52 6.14 8.40
CA CYS A 158 0.39 4.85 7.74
C CYS A 158 -0.04 5.11 6.29
N ALA A 159 0.70 4.60 5.29
CA ALA A 159 0.38 4.78 3.88
C ALA A 159 -0.06 3.47 3.22
N SER A 160 -1.33 3.43 2.83
CA SER A 160 -1.95 2.36 2.03
C SER A 160 -3.01 2.96 1.11
N GLN A 161 -3.44 2.20 0.08
CA GLN A 161 -4.63 2.55 -0.72
C GLN A 161 -5.91 2.02 -0.07
N ASP A 162 -5.78 1.02 0.79
CA ASP A 162 -6.90 0.35 1.41
C ASP A 162 -7.30 1.04 2.73
N TYR A 163 -8.57 1.01 3.05
CA TYR A 163 -9.10 1.60 4.28
C TYR A 163 -8.94 0.68 5.49
N ASP A 164 -8.51 -0.57 5.28
CA ASP A 164 -8.33 -1.56 6.35
C ASP A 164 -7.30 -1.10 7.39
N SER A 165 -6.34 -0.26 6.98
CA SER A 165 -5.43 0.42 7.91
C SER A 165 -6.15 1.21 9.01
N LEU A 166 -7.35 1.79 8.74
CA LEU A 166 -8.19 2.44 9.76
C LEU A 166 -8.84 1.41 10.68
N LEU A 167 -9.20 0.23 10.15
CA LEU A 167 -9.73 -0.88 10.95
C LEU A 167 -8.65 -1.47 11.87
N PHE A 168 -7.37 -1.42 11.47
CA PHE A 168 -6.22 -1.71 12.34
C PHE A 168 -5.86 -0.56 13.29
N GLY A 169 -6.63 0.52 13.29
CA GLY A 169 -6.49 1.64 14.21
C GLY A 169 -5.37 2.62 13.86
N ALA A 170 -4.97 2.74 12.58
CA ALA A 170 -4.04 3.78 12.15
C ALA A 170 -4.62 5.18 12.46
N PRO A 171 -3.98 6.01 13.29
CA PRO A 171 -4.48 7.35 13.62
C PRO A 171 -4.55 8.26 12.40
N MET A 172 -3.57 8.11 11.49
CA MET A 172 -3.36 8.94 10.31
C MET A 172 -3.11 8.03 9.11
N LEU A 173 -4.12 7.81 8.27
CA LEU A 173 -3.98 7.11 7.00
C LEU A 173 -3.66 8.11 5.89
N LEU A 174 -2.60 7.87 5.13
CA LEU A 174 -2.19 8.66 3.98
C LEU A 174 -2.34 7.82 2.70
N ARG A 175 -3.20 8.26 1.81
CA ARG A 175 -3.48 7.59 0.53
C ARG A 175 -2.81 8.30 -0.63
N ASN A 176 -2.60 7.59 -1.73
CA ASN A 176 -2.06 8.14 -2.99
C ASN A 176 -0.62 8.70 -2.90
N VAL A 177 0.23 8.16 -2.02
CA VAL A 177 1.62 8.61 -1.86
C VAL A 177 2.52 8.06 -2.97
N THR A 178 2.33 6.79 -3.30
CA THR A 178 3.16 6.06 -4.26
C THR A 178 2.70 6.21 -5.70
N ILE A 179 1.52 6.83 -5.92
CA ILE A 179 0.94 7.09 -7.23
C ILE A 179 0.96 8.60 -7.50
N SER A 180 1.31 8.99 -8.71
CA SER A 180 1.20 10.38 -9.17
C SER A 180 0.65 10.43 -10.59
N GLY A 181 0.07 11.56 -10.96
CA GLY A 181 -0.44 11.80 -12.30
C GLY A 181 -1.96 11.76 -12.38
N ARG A 182 -2.49 11.41 -13.56
CA ARG A 182 -3.93 11.42 -13.84
C ARG A 182 -4.49 10.00 -13.94
N ARG A 183 -5.61 9.76 -13.28
CA ARG A 183 -6.38 8.53 -13.40
C ARG A 183 -7.59 8.76 -14.30
N LYS A 184 -7.78 7.90 -15.31
CA LYS A 184 -9.00 7.88 -16.11
C LYS A 184 -10.14 7.28 -15.28
N LEU A 185 -11.27 7.98 -15.21
CA LEU A 185 -12.45 7.46 -14.56
C LEU A 185 -13.02 6.26 -15.33
N PRO A 186 -13.48 5.19 -14.64
CA PRO A 186 -14.11 4.06 -15.30
C PRO A 186 -15.28 4.54 -16.16
N SER A 187 -15.40 3.96 -17.35
CA SER A 187 -16.48 4.24 -18.33
C SER A 187 -16.65 5.71 -18.78
N LYS A 188 -15.71 6.61 -18.43
CA LYS A 188 -15.74 8.02 -18.84
C LYS A 188 -14.40 8.41 -19.49
N ASN A 189 -14.43 9.34 -20.45
CA ASN A 189 -13.21 9.91 -21.03
C ASN A 189 -12.74 11.15 -20.23
N VAL A 190 -12.81 11.05 -18.91
CA VAL A 190 -12.44 12.10 -17.97
C VAL A 190 -11.26 11.62 -17.15
N TYR A 191 -10.25 12.46 -17.02
CA TYR A 191 -9.07 12.23 -16.19
C TYR A 191 -9.19 13.08 -14.93
N VAL A 192 -8.90 12.49 -13.78
CA VAL A 192 -8.79 13.19 -12.49
C VAL A 192 -7.34 13.12 -12.01
N ASP A 193 -6.86 14.21 -11.45
CA ASP A 193 -5.54 14.25 -10.83
C ASP A 193 -5.58 13.38 -9.55
N ILE A 194 -4.54 12.56 -9.37
CA ILE A 194 -4.35 11.78 -8.15
C ILE A 194 -3.60 12.68 -7.17
N VAL A 195 -4.29 13.05 -6.10
CA VAL A 195 -3.75 13.91 -5.05
C VAL A 195 -3.64 13.09 -3.76
N PRO A 196 -2.55 13.22 -3.00
CA PRO A 196 -2.45 12.60 -1.69
C PRO A 196 -3.57 13.04 -0.76
N GLU A 197 -4.07 12.11 0.02
CA GLU A 197 -5.19 12.32 0.93
C GLU A 197 -4.87 11.79 2.33
N VAL A 198 -5.02 12.65 3.33
CA VAL A 198 -4.91 12.29 4.74
C VAL A 198 -6.30 12.05 5.31
N ILE A 199 -6.47 10.90 5.96
CA ILE A 199 -7.67 10.52 6.71
C ILE A 199 -7.28 10.32 8.17
N GLU A 200 -7.88 11.11 9.02
CA GLU A 200 -7.67 11.07 10.47
C GLU A 200 -8.78 10.24 11.12
N LEU A 201 -8.43 9.12 11.73
CA LEU A 201 -9.37 8.18 12.35
C LEU A 201 -10.28 8.89 13.36
N ALA A 202 -9.73 9.70 14.24
CA ALA A 202 -10.49 10.42 15.24
C ALA A 202 -11.57 11.34 14.64
N LYS A 203 -11.28 11.98 13.48
CA LYS A 203 -12.26 12.79 12.76
C LYS A 203 -13.38 11.93 12.16
N VAL A 204 -13.03 10.77 11.58
CA VAL A 204 -14.03 9.83 11.04
C VAL A 204 -14.98 9.36 12.15
N LEU A 205 -14.44 8.92 13.28
CA LEU A 205 -15.24 8.45 14.42
C LEU A 205 -16.15 9.57 14.97
N LYS A 206 -15.61 10.76 15.10
CA LYS A 206 -16.37 11.94 15.56
C LYS A 206 -17.49 12.34 14.58
N GLU A 207 -17.18 12.41 13.28
CA GLU A 207 -18.15 12.80 12.24
C GLU A 207 -19.28 11.77 12.11
N TRP A 208 -18.90 10.50 12.15
CA TRP A 208 -19.88 9.41 12.07
C TRP A 208 -20.59 9.13 13.39
N VAL A 209 -20.13 9.70 14.50
CA VAL A 209 -20.66 9.49 15.86
C VAL A 209 -20.71 7.98 16.18
N ILE A 210 -19.56 7.33 16.06
CA ILE A 210 -19.37 5.90 16.36
C ILE A 210 -18.08 5.68 17.12
N THR A 211 -17.99 4.53 17.80
CA THR A 211 -16.74 4.06 18.42
C THR A 211 -15.82 3.39 17.40
N TYR A 212 -14.59 3.11 17.81
CA TYR A 212 -13.64 2.37 16.97
C TYR A 212 -14.11 0.92 16.71
N GLU A 213 -14.64 0.24 17.72
CA GLU A 213 -15.21 -1.10 17.57
C GLU A 213 -16.40 -1.10 16.59
N GLN A 214 -17.24 -0.07 16.66
CA GLN A 214 -18.33 0.10 15.72
C GLN A 214 -17.85 0.35 14.28
N LEU A 215 -16.72 1.02 14.08
CA LEU A 215 -16.10 1.15 12.76
C LEU A 215 -15.67 -0.20 12.22
N ILE A 216 -15.08 -1.06 13.05
CA ILE A 216 -14.71 -2.43 12.68
C ILE A 216 -15.99 -3.22 12.31
N ASP A 217 -17.04 -3.11 13.11
CA ASP A 217 -18.33 -3.78 12.83
C ASP A 217 -18.93 -3.33 11.49
N VAL A 218 -18.87 -2.03 11.18
CA VAL A 218 -19.24 -1.52 9.85
C VAL A 218 -18.37 -2.17 8.76
N GLY A 219 -17.06 -2.25 8.96
CA GLY A 219 -16.13 -2.91 8.04
C GLY A 219 -16.52 -4.38 7.79
N ILE A 220 -16.78 -5.14 8.85
CA ILE A 220 -17.19 -6.55 8.76
C ILE A 220 -18.52 -6.69 8.00
N LEU A 221 -19.48 -5.81 8.21
CA LEU A 221 -20.76 -5.84 7.49
C LEU A 221 -20.62 -5.60 5.99
N ILE A 222 -19.72 -4.70 5.58
CA ILE A 222 -19.51 -4.35 4.16
C ILE A 222 -18.50 -5.25 3.45
N GLY A 223 -17.64 -5.93 4.21
CA GLY A 223 -16.59 -6.82 3.72
C GLY A 223 -15.19 -6.29 4.00
N THR A 224 -14.32 -7.20 4.39
CA THR A 224 -12.89 -7.03 4.64
C THR A 224 -12.11 -8.13 3.93
N ASP A 225 -10.79 -8.11 3.99
CA ASP A 225 -9.96 -9.22 3.47
C ASP A 225 -10.25 -10.59 4.13
N PHE A 226 -10.95 -10.59 5.28
CA PHE A 226 -11.32 -11.81 6.03
C PHE A 226 -12.75 -12.28 5.75
N ASN A 227 -13.57 -11.44 5.11
CA ASN A 227 -14.92 -11.73 4.62
C ASN A 227 -15.26 -10.85 3.41
N PRO A 228 -14.63 -11.08 2.24
CA PRO A 228 -14.57 -10.11 1.13
C PRO A 228 -15.92 -9.68 0.56
N ASP A 229 -16.93 -10.57 0.63
CA ASP A 229 -18.25 -10.29 0.09
C ASP A 229 -19.16 -9.51 1.07
N GLY A 230 -18.72 -9.39 2.34
CA GLY A 230 -19.55 -8.80 3.39
C GLY A 230 -20.94 -9.43 3.47
N ILE A 231 -21.93 -8.64 3.80
CA ILE A 231 -23.35 -9.08 3.70
C ILE A 231 -23.93 -8.58 2.38
N LYS A 232 -24.36 -9.51 1.55
CA LYS A 232 -24.90 -9.21 0.21
C LYS A 232 -26.06 -8.20 0.26
N GLY A 233 -25.90 -7.11 -0.49
CA GLY A 233 -26.88 -6.04 -0.56
C GLY A 233 -26.76 -4.99 0.54
N LEU A 234 -25.80 -5.12 1.46
CA LEU A 234 -25.55 -4.16 2.52
C LEU A 234 -24.39 -3.23 2.13
N GLY A 235 -24.69 -2.00 1.75
CA GLY A 235 -23.70 -1.00 1.44
C GLY A 235 -23.27 -0.17 2.68
N PRO A 236 -22.18 0.62 2.57
CA PRO A 236 -21.60 1.37 3.71
C PRO A 236 -22.60 2.25 4.47
N LYS A 237 -23.49 2.95 3.75
CA LYS A 237 -24.50 3.83 4.38
C LYS A 237 -25.49 3.04 5.24
N THR A 238 -25.93 1.88 4.74
CA THR A 238 -26.88 1.03 5.46
C THR A 238 -26.20 0.34 6.64
N ALA A 239 -24.99 -0.15 6.48
CA ALA A 239 -24.20 -0.74 7.57
C ALA A 239 -24.00 0.27 8.71
N LEU A 240 -23.54 1.48 8.39
CA LEU A 240 -23.37 2.55 9.37
C LEU A 240 -24.67 2.88 10.08
N LYS A 241 -25.81 2.98 9.35
CA LYS A 241 -27.12 3.24 9.93
C LYS A 241 -27.52 2.16 10.94
N LEU A 242 -27.37 0.88 10.56
CA LEU A 242 -27.73 -0.25 11.42
C LEU A 242 -26.87 -0.30 12.68
N ILE A 243 -25.56 -0.08 12.56
CA ILE A 243 -24.67 -0.02 13.74
C ILE A 243 -25.04 1.14 14.66
N LYS A 244 -25.40 2.30 14.12
CA LYS A 244 -25.86 3.44 14.94
C LYS A 244 -27.18 3.16 15.65
N GLU A 245 -28.10 2.44 15.01
CA GLU A 245 -29.42 2.11 15.57
C GLU A 245 -29.35 1.01 16.64
N HIS A 246 -28.53 -0.02 16.41
CA HIS A 246 -28.51 -1.22 17.26
C HIS A 246 -27.27 -1.33 18.16
N GLY A 247 -26.20 -0.58 17.85
CA GLY A 247 -25.00 -0.45 18.66
C GLY A 247 -23.88 -1.40 18.29
N THR A 248 -24.11 -2.71 18.21
CA THR A 248 -23.07 -3.73 17.92
C THR A 248 -23.50 -4.67 16.82
N LEU A 249 -22.54 -5.34 16.20
CA LEU A 249 -22.77 -6.31 15.13
C LEU A 249 -23.75 -7.41 15.57
N GLU A 250 -23.58 -7.95 16.78
CA GLU A 250 -24.42 -9.02 17.34
C GLU A 250 -25.90 -8.58 17.43
N LYS A 251 -26.12 -7.32 17.73
CA LYS A 251 -27.49 -6.77 17.79
C LYS A 251 -28.04 -6.41 16.41
N VAL A 252 -27.18 -6.18 15.43
CA VAL A 252 -27.57 -5.90 14.04
C VAL A 252 -27.96 -7.18 13.29
N LEU A 253 -27.25 -8.29 13.52
CA LEU A 253 -27.42 -9.53 12.77
C LEU A 253 -28.87 -10.09 12.77
N PRO A 254 -29.64 -10.07 13.88
CA PRO A 254 -31.05 -10.51 13.88
C PRO A 254 -31.97 -9.71 12.93
N HIS A 255 -31.58 -8.49 12.55
CA HIS A 255 -32.33 -7.61 11.65
C HIS A 255 -31.98 -7.78 10.17
N ILE A 256 -31.00 -8.64 9.87
CA ILE A 256 -30.53 -8.90 8.50
C ILE A 256 -30.91 -10.31 8.09
N LYS A 257 -31.71 -10.42 7.02
CA LYS A 257 -32.06 -11.73 6.44
C LYS A 257 -30.85 -12.35 5.76
N ASN A 258 -30.60 -13.64 6.02
CA ASN A 258 -29.53 -14.42 5.39
C ASN A 258 -28.14 -13.80 5.55
N ALA A 259 -27.81 -13.35 6.77
CA ALA A 259 -26.46 -12.94 7.11
C ALA A 259 -25.57 -14.19 7.21
N GLU A 260 -24.70 -14.39 6.21
CA GLU A 260 -23.75 -15.49 6.17
C GLU A 260 -22.33 -14.94 6.25
N PHE A 261 -21.49 -15.57 7.06
CA PHE A 261 -20.06 -15.21 7.19
C PHE A 261 -19.21 -16.46 6.97
N PRO A 262 -18.06 -16.35 6.27
CA PRO A 262 -17.13 -17.47 6.11
C PRO A 262 -16.50 -17.90 7.44
N HIS A 263 -16.44 -16.98 8.40
CA HIS A 263 -15.89 -17.17 9.73
C HIS A 263 -16.75 -16.43 10.77
N PRO A 264 -16.73 -16.81 12.05
CA PRO A 264 -17.42 -16.06 13.10
C PRO A 264 -16.99 -14.58 13.07
N PRO A 265 -17.94 -13.64 13.04
CA PRO A 265 -17.62 -12.21 12.97
C PRO A 265 -16.72 -11.72 14.12
N GLU A 266 -16.87 -12.32 15.30
CA GLU A 266 -16.06 -12.07 16.48
C GLU A 266 -14.58 -12.38 16.20
N SER A 267 -14.30 -13.48 15.49
CA SER A 267 -12.92 -13.86 15.12
C SER A 267 -12.30 -12.86 14.14
N ILE A 268 -13.10 -12.27 13.26
CA ILE A 268 -12.66 -11.22 12.35
C ILE A 268 -12.37 -9.93 13.12
N ARG A 269 -13.26 -9.55 14.06
CA ARG A 269 -13.08 -8.38 14.93
C ARG A 269 -11.78 -8.49 15.74
N GLU A 270 -11.49 -9.67 16.30
CA GLU A 270 -10.26 -9.92 17.06
C GLU A 270 -8.99 -9.67 16.26
N ILE A 271 -8.96 -9.96 14.95
CA ILE A 271 -7.80 -9.67 14.11
C ILE A 271 -7.53 -8.16 14.04
N PHE A 272 -8.56 -7.33 13.97
CA PHE A 272 -8.41 -5.87 13.90
C PHE A 272 -8.09 -5.26 15.27
N LEU A 273 -8.69 -5.77 16.35
CA LEU A 273 -8.46 -5.27 17.72
C LEU A 273 -7.09 -5.70 18.26
N HIS A 274 -6.69 -6.94 17.98
CA HIS A 274 -5.47 -7.56 18.52
C HIS A 274 -4.59 -8.14 17.39
N PRO A 275 -4.15 -7.31 16.44
CA PRO A 275 -3.32 -7.78 15.32
C PRO A 275 -1.96 -8.27 15.82
N LYS A 276 -1.42 -9.26 15.12
CA LYS A 276 -0.05 -9.72 15.36
C LYS A 276 0.93 -8.70 14.81
N VAL A 277 1.60 -7.99 15.69
CA VAL A 277 2.58 -6.94 15.38
C VAL A 277 3.84 -7.12 16.22
N THR A 278 4.89 -6.38 15.91
CA THR A 278 6.16 -6.41 16.63
C THR A 278 6.70 -5.00 16.86
N ASP A 279 7.47 -4.85 17.94
CA ASP A 279 8.31 -3.67 18.21
C ASP A 279 9.79 -3.94 17.93
N ASP A 280 10.13 -5.17 17.49
CA ASP A 280 11.50 -5.55 17.15
C ASP A 280 11.85 -5.12 15.72
N TYR A 281 12.15 -3.83 15.55
CA TYR A 281 12.66 -3.24 14.31
C TYR A 281 13.54 -2.03 14.60
N LYS A 282 14.39 -1.69 13.62
CA LYS A 282 15.26 -0.51 13.69
C LYS A 282 14.91 0.46 12.57
N LEU A 283 14.68 1.72 12.94
CA LEU A 283 14.39 2.79 11.99
C LEU A 283 15.63 3.67 11.83
N GLU A 284 16.47 3.32 10.88
CA GLU A 284 17.68 4.06 10.57
C GLU A 284 17.66 4.50 9.11
N TRP A 285 17.81 5.80 8.89
CA TRP A 285 17.98 6.37 7.56
C TRP A 285 19.45 6.71 7.35
N LYS A 286 20.05 6.11 6.31
CA LYS A 286 21.47 6.23 5.96
C LYS A 286 21.64 6.88 4.59
N ALA A 287 22.83 7.36 4.30
CA ALA A 287 23.17 7.75 2.95
C ALA A 287 23.09 6.55 2.00
N PRO A 288 22.60 6.72 0.75
CA PRO A 288 22.55 5.63 -0.22
C PRO A 288 23.97 5.15 -0.60
N ASN A 289 24.10 3.84 -0.75
CA ASN A 289 25.29 3.21 -1.33
C ASN A 289 25.19 3.29 -2.87
N VAL A 290 25.67 4.38 -3.44
CA VAL A 290 25.53 4.69 -4.87
C VAL A 290 26.09 3.57 -5.76
N GLU A 291 27.33 3.14 -5.49
CA GLU A 291 27.97 2.12 -6.34
C GLU A 291 27.29 0.75 -6.18
N GLY A 292 26.84 0.40 -4.97
CA GLY A 292 26.04 -0.82 -4.76
C GLY A 292 24.72 -0.81 -5.51
N ILE A 293 24.05 0.37 -5.62
CA ILE A 293 22.81 0.51 -6.38
C ILE A 293 23.07 0.41 -7.88
N VAL A 294 24.16 1.05 -8.37
CA VAL A 294 24.57 0.98 -9.78
C VAL A 294 24.90 -0.47 -10.15
N ASP A 295 25.70 -1.18 -9.35
CA ASP A 295 26.00 -2.59 -9.58
C ASP A 295 24.69 -3.42 -9.64
N PHE A 296 23.85 -3.29 -8.65
CA PHE A 296 22.61 -4.09 -8.57
C PHE A 296 21.63 -3.76 -9.70
N LEU A 297 21.36 -2.47 -9.96
CA LEU A 297 20.35 -2.11 -10.95
C LEU A 297 20.88 -2.07 -12.38
N CYS A 298 22.11 -1.56 -12.60
CA CYS A 298 22.60 -1.38 -13.97
C CYS A 298 23.27 -2.65 -14.49
N LEU A 299 24.17 -3.29 -13.70
CA LEU A 299 24.88 -4.48 -14.17
C LEU A 299 24.03 -5.76 -14.07
N GLN A 300 23.18 -5.89 -13.05
CA GLN A 300 22.40 -7.10 -12.81
C GLN A 300 20.95 -7.05 -13.31
N ARG A 301 20.39 -5.86 -13.59
CA ARG A 301 18.97 -5.67 -13.98
C ARG A 301 18.77 -4.74 -15.18
N ASP A 302 19.83 -4.39 -15.91
CA ASP A 302 19.81 -3.59 -17.15
C ASP A 302 19.17 -2.19 -17.05
N PHE A 303 19.27 -1.55 -15.90
CA PHE A 303 18.83 -0.16 -15.76
C PHE A 303 19.85 0.79 -16.40
N SER A 304 19.34 1.91 -16.94
CA SER A 304 20.21 3.00 -17.42
C SER A 304 20.93 3.69 -16.25
N GLU A 305 22.26 3.65 -16.26
CA GLU A 305 23.09 4.23 -15.21
C GLU A 305 22.84 5.73 -15.04
N ASP A 306 22.74 6.49 -16.12
CA ASP A 306 22.43 7.94 -16.09
C ASP A 306 21.13 8.22 -15.33
N ARG A 307 20.08 7.43 -15.58
CA ARG A 307 18.79 7.58 -14.90
C ARG A 307 18.85 7.17 -13.44
N VAL A 308 19.58 6.13 -13.11
CA VAL A 308 19.79 5.67 -11.73
C VAL A 308 20.54 6.74 -10.94
N ARG A 309 21.68 7.25 -11.46
CA ARG A 309 22.47 8.29 -10.79
C ARG A 309 21.66 9.58 -10.56
N LYS A 310 20.88 10.04 -11.55
CA LYS A 310 19.95 11.17 -11.38
C LYS A 310 18.92 10.98 -10.29
N ALA A 311 18.40 9.77 -10.11
CA ALA A 311 17.47 9.47 -9.01
C ALA A 311 18.17 9.52 -7.65
N LEU A 312 19.42 9.06 -7.58
CA LEU A 312 20.22 9.10 -6.35
C LEU A 312 20.67 10.52 -5.97
N GLU A 313 21.01 11.36 -6.94
CA GLU A 313 21.28 12.79 -6.73
C GLU A 313 20.10 13.50 -6.06
N LYS A 314 18.87 13.22 -6.49
CA LYS A 314 17.63 13.72 -5.85
C LYS A 314 17.54 13.33 -4.38
N MET A 315 17.84 12.06 -4.06
CA MET A 315 17.84 11.60 -2.67
C MET A 315 18.87 12.31 -1.82
N GLN A 316 20.08 12.54 -2.35
CA GLN A 316 21.13 13.26 -1.65
C GLN A 316 20.73 14.70 -1.35
N LEU A 317 20.18 15.41 -2.34
CA LEU A 317 19.68 16.79 -2.18
C LEU A 317 18.57 16.88 -1.11
N GLY A 318 17.65 15.91 -1.08
CA GLY A 318 16.61 15.83 -0.06
C GLY A 318 17.17 15.64 1.35
N SER A 319 18.15 14.76 1.49
CA SER A 319 18.82 14.48 2.78
C SER A 319 19.61 15.69 3.29
N GLU A 320 20.28 16.45 2.41
CA GLU A 320 21.01 17.67 2.77
C GLU A 320 20.08 18.80 3.22
N LYS A 321 18.96 19.01 2.53
CA LYS A 321 17.93 19.97 2.93
C LYS A 321 17.38 19.69 4.33
N GLN A 322 17.22 18.42 4.70
CA GLN A 322 16.77 18.04 6.05
C GLN A 322 17.84 18.36 7.10
N LYS A 323 19.11 18.03 6.85
CA LYS A 323 20.20 18.34 7.78
C LYS A 323 20.31 19.85 8.01
N GLY A 324 20.17 20.66 6.97
CA GLY A 324 20.16 22.12 7.06
C GLY A 324 19.01 22.68 7.91
N LYS A 325 17.77 22.17 7.76
CA LYS A 325 16.63 22.58 8.58
C LYS A 325 16.81 22.23 10.06
N THR A 326 17.22 21.01 10.36
CA THR A 326 17.45 20.54 11.74
C THR A 326 18.55 21.34 12.46
N THR A 327 19.54 21.83 11.73
CA THR A 327 20.60 22.67 12.27
C THR A 327 20.09 24.08 12.60
N LEU A 328 19.24 24.66 11.74
CA LEU A 328 18.62 25.97 11.97
C LEU A 328 17.62 25.92 13.14
N GLU A 329 16.77 24.91 13.24
CA GLU A 329 15.84 24.73 14.36
C GLU A 329 16.55 24.57 15.70
N LYS A 330 17.73 23.94 15.75
CA LYS A 330 18.56 23.86 16.95
C LYS A 330 19.23 25.18 17.33
N TRP A 331 19.30 26.13 16.40
CA TRP A 331 19.92 27.45 16.65
C TRP A 331 18.89 28.49 17.08
N PHE A 332 17.59 28.30 16.74
CA PHE A 332 16.52 29.26 16.99
C PHE A 332 15.44 28.74 17.95
N GLY A 333 15.55 27.48 18.47
CA GLY A 333 14.61 26.87 19.42
C GLY A 333 15.02 27.00 20.88
#